data_7029a4783889aae865a572f5bb562cc1
#
_entry.id   7029a4783889aae865a572f5bb562cc1
#
_cell.length_a   1.000
_cell.length_b   1.000
_cell.length_c   1.000
_cell.angle_alpha   90.00
_cell.angle_beta   90.00
_cell.angle_gamma   90.00
#
_symmetry.space_group_name_H-M   'P 1'
#
loop_
_entity.id
_entity.type
_entity.pdbx_description
1 polymer ?
#
loop_
_entity_poly.entity_id
_entity_poly.type
_entity_poly.pdbx_seq_one_letter_code
_entity_poly.pdbx_strand_id
1 'polypeptide(L)'
;ILFSGGSCTVRCGDTALLVSPGCVLLLGPGAWVVSQAGHALPEMLGCGFPLTALHEMKNATGEDFLRLFAPGSQMALYGSVQWASRLRTLLEMMRSAMGEPEYPGGLYLALTLHYVEQEHRAQSAADARPRNETVEQICAYLAANYQQKFSLSEVAAKFYISPYYLSRLFRRVTGQSIVDYINGRRIEAAQRLLERTELNISAV
;
A
#
# COMPACT_ATOMS: atom_id res chain seq x y z
N ILE A 1 7.74 -4.29 9.62
CA ILE A 1 6.49 -4.53 10.38
C ILE A 1 5.43 -5.01 9.41
N LEU A 2 4.86 -6.18 9.64
CA LEU A 2 3.69 -6.72 8.92
C LEU A 2 2.43 -6.46 9.76
N PHE A 3 1.43 -5.84 9.15
CA PHE A 3 0.09 -5.67 9.75
C PHE A 3 -0.76 -6.89 9.41
N SER A 4 -1.27 -7.58 10.43
CA SER A 4 -1.98 -8.85 10.27
C SER A 4 -3.47 -8.78 10.60
N GLY A 5 -3.90 -7.77 11.36
CA GLY A 5 -5.30 -7.54 11.72
C GLY A 5 -5.57 -6.07 12.00
N GLY A 6 -6.83 -5.67 11.83
CA GLY A 6 -7.25 -4.28 12.00
C GLY A 6 -6.75 -3.34 10.91
N SER A 7 -7.23 -2.10 10.94
CA SER A 7 -6.75 -1.03 10.07
C SER A 7 -6.60 0.24 10.90
N CYS A 8 -5.53 0.97 10.69
CA CYS A 8 -5.31 2.24 11.37
C CYS A 8 -4.51 3.20 10.49
N THR A 9 -4.52 4.46 10.86
CA THR A 9 -3.61 5.44 10.26
C THR A 9 -2.34 5.51 11.10
N VAL A 10 -1.20 5.32 10.45
CA VAL A 10 0.12 5.52 11.05
C VAL A 10 0.75 6.76 10.46
N ARG A 11 1.40 7.55 11.29
CA ARG A 11 2.22 8.68 10.84
C ARG A 11 3.69 8.29 10.86
N CYS A 12 4.33 8.51 9.73
CA CYS A 12 5.76 8.33 9.55
C CYS A 12 6.35 9.68 9.15
N GLY A 13 6.95 10.40 10.07
CA GLY A 13 7.32 11.81 9.86
C GLY A 13 6.08 12.63 9.50
N ASP A 14 6.13 13.36 8.38
CA ASP A 14 5.03 14.18 7.88
C ASP A 14 4.00 13.40 7.04
N THR A 15 4.25 12.14 6.77
CA THR A 15 3.38 11.32 5.92
C THR A 15 2.42 10.49 6.77
N ALA A 16 1.13 10.59 6.50
CA ALA A 16 0.11 9.71 7.06
C ALA A 16 -0.17 8.54 6.09
N LEU A 17 -0.08 7.31 6.60
CA LEU A 17 -0.31 6.08 5.84
C LEU A 17 -1.47 5.31 6.47
N LEU A 18 -2.44 4.95 5.66
CA LEU A 18 -3.47 3.99 6.08
C LEU A 18 -2.89 2.58 5.94
N VAL A 19 -2.73 1.89 7.05
CA VAL A 19 -2.28 0.50 7.08
C VAL A 19 -3.47 -0.43 7.32
N SER A 20 -3.45 -1.56 6.65
CA SER A 20 -4.48 -2.59 6.70
C SER A 20 -3.84 -3.98 6.70
N PRO A 21 -4.57 -5.05 6.99
CA PRO A 21 -4.03 -6.40 6.93
C PRO A 21 -3.35 -6.69 5.58
N GLY A 22 -2.15 -7.25 5.63
CA GLY A 22 -1.30 -7.48 4.46
C GLY A 22 -0.37 -6.34 4.09
N CYS A 23 -0.45 -5.19 4.77
CA CYS A 23 0.54 -4.12 4.62
C CYS A 23 1.86 -4.50 5.32
N VAL A 24 2.97 -4.27 4.65
CA VAL A 24 4.31 -4.32 5.24
C VAL A 24 4.91 -2.93 5.24
N LEU A 25 5.32 -2.48 6.42
CA LEU A 25 6.01 -1.22 6.60
C LEU A 25 7.49 -1.47 6.87
N LEU A 26 8.35 -0.97 5.99
CA LEU A 26 9.80 -0.95 6.15
C LEU A 26 10.22 0.40 6.72
N LEU A 27 11.06 0.38 7.73
CA LEU A 27 11.59 1.57 8.39
C LEU A 27 13.11 1.51 8.36
N GLY A 28 13.72 2.51 7.76
CA GLY A 28 15.16 2.70 7.80
C GLY A 28 15.64 3.22 9.17
N PRO A 29 16.95 3.24 9.41
CA PRO A 29 17.51 3.80 10.64
C PRO A 29 17.05 5.22 10.90
N GLY A 30 16.65 5.51 12.14
CA GLY A 30 16.15 6.82 12.54
C GLY A 30 14.71 7.14 12.09
N ALA A 31 14.08 6.29 11.29
CA ALA A 31 12.67 6.41 10.99
C ALA A 31 11.83 6.00 12.21
N TRP A 32 10.73 6.69 12.41
CA TRP A 32 9.78 6.41 13.48
C TRP A 32 8.36 6.41 12.96
N VAL A 33 7.50 5.69 13.65
CA VAL A 33 6.09 5.58 13.32
C VAL A 33 5.25 5.77 14.57
N VAL A 34 4.18 6.55 14.45
CA VAL A 34 3.18 6.74 15.49
C VAL A 34 1.83 6.28 14.97
N SER A 35 1.21 5.35 15.69
CA SER A 35 -0.17 4.98 15.44
C SER A 35 -1.08 6.09 15.96
N GLN A 36 -1.94 6.62 15.12
CA GLN A 36 -3.05 7.44 15.58
C GLN A 36 -4.12 6.49 16.13
N ALA A 37 -4.39 6.58 17.41
CA ALA A 37 -5.33 5.73 18.11
C ALA A 37 -6.73 5.81 17.46
N GLY A 38 -7.11 4.74 16.79
CA GLY A 38 -8.49 4.41 16.45
C GLY A 38 -9.07 3.53 17.55
N HIS A 39 -10.27 3.03 17.37
CA HIS A 39 -10.98 2.21 18.35
C HIS A 39 -10.34 0.83 18.65
N ALA A 40 -9.36 0.40 17.86
CA ALA A 40 -8.61 -0.84 18.10
C ALA A 40 -7.15 -0.68 17.62
N LEU A 41 -6.21 -1.22 18.41
CA LEU A 41 -4.82 -1.34 17.97
C LEU A 41 -4.72 -2.40 16.87
N PRO A 42 -3.96 -2.17 15.80
CA PRO A 42 -3.74 -3.18 14.77
C PRO A 42 -2.89 -4.33 15.33
N GLU A 43 -3.20 -5.54 14.90
CA GLU A 43 -2.29 -6.66 15.10
C GLU A 43 -1.11 -6.52 14.15
N MET A 44 0.11 -6.65 14.69
CA MET A 44 1.33 -6.53 13.89
C MET A 44 2.42 -7.49 14.37
N LEU A 45 3.21 -7.94 13.41
CA LEU A 45 4.45 -8.66 13.62
C LEU A 45 5.60 -7.80 13.14
N GLY A 46 6.66 -7.65 13.93
CA GLY A 46 7.82 -6.86 13.57
C GLY A 46 9.12 -7.61 13.81
N CYS A 47 10.11 -7.31 12.98
CA CYS A 47 11.48 -7.75 13.16
C CYS A 47 12.38 -6.50 13.09
N GLY A 48 13.21 -6.31 14.11
CA GLY A 48 14.27 -5.31 14.13
C GLY A 48 15.62 -6.04 14.02
N PHE A 49 16.54 -5.48 13.24
CA PHE A 49 17.87 -6.03 13.03
C PHE A 49 18.89 -4.91 12.80
N PRO A 50 20.16 -5.13 13.15
CA PRO A 50 21.21 -4.14 12.90
C PRO A 50 21.57 -4.08 11.40
N LEU A 51 22.04 -2.92 10.92
CA LEU A 51 22.50 -2.79 9.54
C LEU A 51 23.66 -3.71 9.18
N THR A 52 24.47 -4.10 10.18
CA THR A 52 25.55 -5.08 10.00
C THR A 52 25.03 -6.41 9.45
N ALA A 53 23.85 -6.85 9.86
CA ALA A 53 23.22 -8.06 9.32
C ALA A 53 22.95 -7.97 7.81
N LEU A 54 22.61 -6.78 7.30
CA LEU A 54 22.43 -6.57 5.86
C LEU A 54 23.77 -6.59 5.10
N HIS A 55 24.83 -6.07 5.70
CA HIS A 55 26.18 -6.16 5.12
C HIS A 55 26.69 -7.60 5.08
N GLU A 56 26.48 -8.35 6.14
CA GLU A 56 26.83 -9.78 6.21
C GLU A 56 26.07 -10.59 5.16
N MET A 57 24.76 -10.37 5.01
CA MET A 57 23.96 -11.00 3.98
C MET A 57 24.42 -10.63 2.57
N LYS A 58 24.74 -9.37 2.31
CA LYS A 58 25.29 -8.94 1.01
C LYS A 58 26.58 -9.68 0.68
N ASN A 59 27.47 -9.85 1.66
CA ASN A 59 28.72 -10.58 1.46
C ASN A 59 28.49 -12.08 1.23
N ALA A 60 27.49 -12.67 1.89
CA ALA A 60 27.18 -14.09 1.79
C ALA A 60 26.37 -14.47 0.55
N THR A 61 25.43 -13.64 0.13
CA THR A 61 24.48 -13.97 -0.94
C THR A 61 24.66 -13.15 -2.22
N GLY A 62 25.38 -12.02 -2.15
CA GLY A 62 25.49 -11.04 -3.22
C GLY A 62 24.26 -10.12 -3.34
N GLU A 63 23.18 -10.37 -2.59
CA GLU A 63 21.97 -9.53 -2.62
C GLU A 63 22.11 -8.28 -1.75
N ASP A 64 21.78 -7.12 -2.33
CA ASP A 64 21.87 -5.83 -1.64
C ASP A 64 20.50 -5.33 -1.20
N PHE A 65 20.16 -5.60 0.06
CA PHE A 65 18.92 -5.13 0.69
C PHE A 65 19.06 -3.75 1.36
N LEU A 66 20.27 -3.16 1.42
CA LEU A 66 20.51 -1.86 2.07
C LEU A 66 19.64 -0.74 1.46
N ARG A 67 19.38 -0.81 0.16
CA ARG A 67 18.54 0.17 -0.55
C ARG A 67 17.10 0.26 -0.04
N LEU A 68 16.59 -0.80 0.60
CA LEU A 68 15.25 -0.82 1.20
C LEU A 68 15.20 -0.03 2.52
N PHE A 69 16.35 0.25 3.12
CA PHE A 69 16.49 0.81 4.46
C PHE A 69 17.40 2.04 4.49
N ALA A 70 17.22 2.96 3.56
CA ALA A 70 17.94 4.23 3.60
C ALA A 70 17.64 4.99 4.92
N PRO A 71 18.62 5.74 5.48
CA PRO A 71 18.41 6.49 6.72
C PRO A 71 17.16 7.39 6.65
N GLY A 72 16.31 7.32 7.67
CA GLY A 72 15.05 8.08 7.73
C GLY A 72 13.97 7.61 6.75
N SER A 73 14.25 6.59 5.91
CA SER A 73 13.28 6.11 4.93
C SER A 73 12.13 5.34 5.57
N GLN A 74 10.99 5.43 4.93
CA GLN A 74 9.81 4.63 5.23
C GLN A 74 9.15 4.19 3.93
N MET A 75 8.79 2.93 3.85
CA MET A 75 8.18 2.34 2.67
C MET A 75 7.04 1.43 3.07
N ALA A 76 5.86 1.63 2.50
CA ALA A 76 4.73 0.74 2.68
C ALA A 76 4.52 -0.09 1.42
N LEU A 77 4.45 -1.40 1.58
CA LEU A 77 4.18 -2.38 0.54
C LEU A 77 2.85 -3.07 0.83
N TYR A 78 2.08 -3.32 -0.22
CA TYR A 78 0.77 -3.96 -0.13
C TYR A 78 0.74 -5.13 -1.10
N GLY A 79 1.03 -6.31 -0.59
CA GLY A 79 1.05 -7.52 -1.39
C GLY A 79 -0.28 -8.28 -1.38
N SER A 80 -0.31 -9.39 -2.10
CA SER A 80 -1.44 -10.31 -2.08
C SER A 80 -1.61 -10.97 -0.70
N VAL A 81 -2.80 -11.51 -0.43
CA VAL A 81 -3.07 -12.28 0.80
C VAL A 81 -2.09 -13.44 0.96
N GLN A 82 -1.75 -14.11 -0.15
CA GLN A 82 -0.78 -15.22 -0.13
C GLN A 82 0.63 -14.75 0.22
N TRP A 83 1.04 -13.60 -0.30
CA TRP A 83 2.33 -12.99 0.01
C TRP A 83 2.42 -12.62 1.50
N ALA A 84 1.41 -11.92 2.02
CA ALA A 84 1.33 -11.55 3.43
C ALA A 84 1.33 -12.77 4.36
N SER A 85 0.61 -13.85 3.98
CA SER A 85 0.61 -15.11 4.73
C SER A 85 1.98 -15.78 4.79
N ARG A 86 2.73 -15.79 3.68
CA ARG A 86 4.11 -16.31 3.66
C ARG A 86 5.04 -15.52 4.57
N LEU A 87 4.97 -14.18 4.52
CA LEU A 87 5.77 -13.33 5.40
C LEU A 87 5.39 -13.54 6.87
N ARG A 88 4.11 -13.69 7.19
CA ARG A 88 3.65 -14.01 8.53
C ARG A 88 4.30 -15.31 9.03
N THR A 89 4.23 -16.37 8.23
CA THR A 89 4.84 -17.67 8.58
C THR A 89 6.33 -17.53 8.84
N LEU A 90 7.08 -16.82 7.99
CA LEU A 90 8.50 -16.61 8.18
C LEU A 90 8.83 -15.83 9.47
N LEU A 91 8.08 -14.78 9.77
CA LEU A 91 8.25 -13.99 10.99
C LEU A 91 7.88 -14.79 12.25
N GLU A 92 6.86 -15.64 12.18
CA GLU A 92 6.48 -16.54 13.29
C GLU A 92 7.52 -17.63 13.51
N MET A 93 8.07 -18.23 12.45
CA MET A 93 9.19 -19.18 12.54
C MET A 93 10.43 -18.52 13.14
N MET A 94 10.75 -17.31 12.69
CA MET A 94 11.86 -16.52 13.27
C MET A 94 11.64 -16.29 14.76
N ARG A 95 10.44 -15.93 15.17
CA ARG A 95 10.09 -15.70 16.57
C ARG A 95 10.16 -16.98 17.41
N SER A 96 9.68 -18.10 16.90
CA SER A 96 9.66 -19.36 17.65
C SER A 96 11.06 -19.96 17.83
N ALA A 97 11.97 -19.72 16.88
CA ALA A 97 13.34 -20.21 16.95
C ALA A 97 14.27 -19.30 17.80
N MET A 98 13.79 -18.13 18.23
CA MET A 98 14.60 -17.23 19.09
C MET A 98 14.93 -17.90 20.43
N GLY A 99 16.22 -18.00 20.71
CA GLY A 99 16.71 -18.65 21.94
C GLY A 99 17.24 -20.08 21.73
N GLU A 100 17.11 -20.64 20.53
CA GLU A 100 17.76 -21.90 20.18
C GLU A 100 19.29 -21.72 20.02
N PRO A 101 20.09 -22.70 20.42
CA PRO A 101 21.57 -22.58 20.36
C PRO A 101 22.11 -22.34 18.94
N GLU A 102 21.43 -22.86 17.93
CA GLU A 102 21.79 -22.72 16.50
C GLU A 102 20.72 -21.89 15.76
N TYR A 103 20.42 -20.71 16.28
CA TYR A 103 19.37 -19.85 15.71
C TYR A 103 19.65 -19.45 14.27
N PRO A 104 18.86 -19.91 13.28
CA PRO A 104 19.06 -19.61 11.86
C PRO A 104 18.47 -18.27 11.46
N GLY A 105 18.50 -17.26 12.33
CA GLY A 105 17.86 -15.95 12.16
C GLY A 105 18.27 -15.24 10.88
N GLY A 106 19.53 -15.35 10.49
CA GLY A 106 20.03 -14.79 9.25
C GLY A 106 19.35 -15.36 8.01
N LEU A 107 19.05 -16.66 7.99
CA LEU A 107 18.36 -17.32 6.88
C LEU A 107 16.90 -16.89 6.79
N TYR A 108 16.19 -16.84 7.92
CA TYR A 108 14.82 -16.37 7.95
C TYR A 108 14.71 -14.90 7.54
N LEU A 109 15.64 -14.07 8.00
CA LEU A 109 15.72 -12.67 7.61
C LEU A 109 16.00 -12.52 6.11
N ALA A 110 16.94 -13.28 5.56
CA ALA A 110 17.27 -13.26 4.13
C ALA A 110 16.05 -13.64 3.27
N LEU A 111 15.34 -14.72 3.63
CA LEU A 111 14.12 -15.13 2.94
C LEU A 111 13.01 -14.06 3.04
N THR A 112 12.82 -13.49 4.22
CA THR A 112 11.83 -12.42 4.43
C THR A 112 12.13 -11.21 3.55
N LEU A 113 13.37 -10.75 3.52
CA LEU A 113 13.82 -9.63 2.72
C LEU A 113 13.76 -9.94 1.22
N HIS A 114 14.06 -11.16 0.81
CA HIS A 114 13.91 -11.59 -0.57
C HIS A 114 12.45 -11.47 -1.06
N TYR A 115 11.47 -11.97 -0.29
CA TYR A 115 10.05 -11.82 -0.62
C TYR A 115 9.60 -10.36 -0.65
N VAL A 116 10.08 -9.55 0.29
CA VAL A 116 9.81 -8.11 0.33
C VAL A 116 10.38 -7.41 -0.90
N GLU A 117 11.62 -7.73 -1.29
CA GLU A 117 12.26 -7.16 -2.47
C GLU A 117 11.56 -7.56 -3.77
N GLN A 118 11.15 -8.82 -3.91
CA GLN A 118 10.37 -9.27 -5.07
C GLN A 118 9.07 -8.46 -5.22
N GLU A 119 8.34 -8.27 -4.12
CA GLU A 119 7.10 -7.49 -4.15
C GLU A 119 7.38 -6.01 -4.46
N HIS A 120 8.43 -5.43 -3.87
CA HIS A 120 8.85 -4.07 -4.17
C HIS A 120 9.20 -3.88 -5.66
N ARG A 121 9.93 -4.82 -6.24
CA ARG A 121 10.25 -4.79 -7.69
C ARG A 121 9.00 -4.94 -8.54
N ALA A 122 8.09 -5.83 -8.18
CA ALA A 122 6.84 -6.02 -8.90
C ALA A 122 5.97 -4.75 -8.88
N GLN A 123 5.86 -4.10 -7.71
CA GLN A 123 5.13 -2.84 -7.57
C GLN A 123 5.83 -1.69 -8.32
N SER A 124 7.16 -1.61 -8.25
CA SER A 124 7.94 -0.62 -8.99
C SER A 124 7.84 -0.82 -10.50
N ALA A 125 7.85 -2.06 -10.98
CA ALA A 125 7.66 -2.38 -12.39
C ALA A 125 6.23 -2.10 -12.86
N ALA A 126 5.22 -2.39 -12.03
CA ALA A 126 3.83 -2.00 -12.29
C ALA A 126 3.67 -0.47 -12.29
N ASP A 127 4.41 0.21 -11.43
CA ASP A 127 4.49 1.67 -11.39
C ASP A 127 5.23 2.28 -12.61
N ALA A 128 6.13 1.55 -13.23
CA ALA A 128 6.88 1.97 -14.43
C ALA A 128 6.15 1.68 -15.74
N ARG A 129 5.13 0.80 -15.75
CA ARG A 129 4.23 0.64 -16.90
C ARG A 129 3.46 1.94 -17.15
N PRO A 130 3.08 2.28 -18.38
CA PRO A 130 2.48 3.56 -18.70
C PRO A 130 1.24 3.79 -17.84
N ARG A 131 1.45 4.57 -16.78
CA ARG A 131 0.48 4.90 -15.72
C ARG A 131 -0.77 5.59 -16.26
N ASN A 132 -0.65 6.19 -17.45
CA ASN A 132 -1.74 6.91 -18.08
C ASN A 132 -2.85 5.95 -18.53
N GLU A 133 -2.51 4.80 -19.14
CA GLU A 133 -3.51 3.92 -19.74
C GLU A 133 -4.48 3.33 -18.70
N THR A 134 -3.99 2.81 -17.59
CA THR A 134 -4.86 2.28 -16.54
C THR A 134 -5.71 3.38 -15.90
N VAL A 135 -5.13 4.55 -15.63
CA VAL A 135 -5.88 5.67 -15.05
C VAL A 135 -6.86 6.25 -16.08
N GLU A 136 -6.50 6.31 -17.34
CA GLU A 136 -7.40 6.71 -18.43
C GLU A 136 -8.59 5.76 -18.54
N GLN A 137 -8.37 4.45 -18.48
CA GLN A 137 -9.45 3.45 -18.46
C GLN A 137 -10.35 3.61 -17.22
N ILE A 138 -9.77 3.87 -16.04
CA ILE A 138 -10.52 4.15 -14.82
C ILE A 138 -11.33 5.44 -14.98
N CYS A 139 -10.74 6.52 -15.46
CA CYS A 139 -11.43 7.78 -15.72
C CYS A 139 -12.58 7.61 -16.72
N ALA A 140 -12.37 6.89 -17.81
CA ALA A 140 -13.39 6.57 -18.79
C ALA A 140 -14.56 5.77 -18.18
N TYR A 141 -14.23 4.76 -17.37
CA TYR A 141 -15.23 3.97 -16.66
C TYR A 141 -16.05 4.82 -15.68
N LEU A 142 -15.40 5.64 -14.87
CA LEU A 142 -16.05 6.52 -13.91
C LEU A 142 -16.91 7.58 -14.64
N ALA A 143 -16.41 8.14 -15.74
CA ALA A 143 -17.14 9.09 -16.56
C ALA A 143 -18.38 8.48 -17.25
N ALA A 144 -18.33 7.20 -17.61
CA ALA A 144 -19.48 6.51 -18.20
C ALA A 144 -20.54 6.10 -17.16
N ASN A 145 -20.16 5.99 -15.88
CA ASN A 145 -21.00 5.43 -14.83
C ASN A 145 -21.19 6.36 -13.62
N TYR A 146 -20.90 7.66 -13.72
CA TYR A 146 -20.92 8.63 -12.61
C TYR A 146 -22.26 8.70 -11.85
N GLN A 147 -23.37 8.30 -12.47
CA GLN A 147 -24.69 8.27 -11.86
C GLN A 147 -24.85 7.17 -10.80
N GLN A 148 -24.07 6.09 -10.90
CA GLN A 148 -24.14 4.97 -9.97
C GLN A 148 -23.43 5.29 -8.66
N LYS A 149 -23.83 4.59 -7.58
CA LYS A 149 -23.04 4.60 -6.33
C LYS A 149 -21.87 3.65 -6.49
N PHE A 150 -20.68 4.12 -6.16
CA PHE A 150 -19.46 3.30 -6.17
C PHE A 150 -18.88 3.18 -4.78
N SER A 151 -18.33 2.03 -4.48
CA SER A 151 -17.30 1.89 -3.48
C SER A 151 -15.92 1.84 -4.13
N LEU A 152 -14.90 2.32 -3.43
CA LEU A 152 -13.51 2.24 -3.89
C LEU A 152 -13.10 0.78 -4.17
N SER A 153 -13.64 -0.15 -3.36
CA SER A 153 -13.39 -1.59 -3.48
C SER A 153 -13.94 -2.19 -4.76
N GLU A 154 -15.16 -1.78 -5.18
CA GLU A 154 -15.76 -2.25 -6.44
C GLU A 154 -14.97 -1.77 -7.66
N VAL A 155 -14.56 -0.50 -7.67
CA VAL A 155 -13.73 0.03 -8.74
C VAL A 155 -12.38 -0.70 -8.78
N ALA A 156 -11.74 -0.90 -7.64
CA ALA A 156 -10.46 -1.60 -7.55
C ALA A 156 -10.55 -3.06 -8.04
N ALA A 157 -11.61 -3.78 -7.64
CA ALA A 157 -11.85 -5.14 -8.08
C ALA A 157 -12.02 -5.25 -9.59
N LYS A 158 -12.72 -4.29 -10.22
CA LYS A 158 -12.93 -4.25 -11.67
C LYS A 158 -11.63 -4.14 -12.46
N PHE A 159 -10.64 -3.43 -11.91
CA PHE A 159 -9.33 -3.23 -12.55
C PHE A 159 -8.24 -4.15 -11.99
N TYR A 160 -8.61 -5.15 -11.18
CA TYR A 160 -7.71 -6.14 -10.58
C TYR A 160 -6.58 -5.53 -9.74
N ILE A 161 -6.84 -4.41 -9.07
CA ILE A 161 -5.90 -3.70 -8.21
C ILE A 161 -6.46 -3.55 -6.80
N SER A 162 -5.58 -3.31 -5.81
CA SER A 162 -6.05 -3.05 -4.45
C SER A 162 -6.67 -1.66 -4.33
N PRO A 163 -7.68 -1.47 -3.46
CA PRO A 163 -8.30 -0.15 -3.23
C PRO A 163 -7.28 0.92 -2.83
N TYR A 164 -6.29 0.55 -2.06
CA TYR A 164 -5.22 1.44 -1.64
C TYR A 164 -4.33 1.87 -2.82
N TYR A 165 -3.90 0.90 -3.64
CA TYR A 165 -3.10 1.19 -4.83
C TYR A 165 -3.87 2.09 -5.80
N LEU A 166 -5.14 1.78 -6.04
CA LEU A 166 -6.04 2.59 -6.84
C LEU A 166 -6.09 4.05 -6.35
N SER A 167 -6.33 4.25 -5.06
CA SER A 167 -6.42 5.59 -4.47
C SER A 167 -5.14 6.41 -4.66
N ARG A 168 -3.98 5.79 -4.40
CA ARG A 168 -2.67 6.45 -4.58
C ARG A 168 -2.36 6.74 -6.03
N LEU A 169 -2.54 5.75 -6.91
CA LEU A 169 -2.28 5.88 -8.33
C LEU A 169 -3.14 6.98 -8.94
N PHE A 170 -4.43 6.96 -8.67
CA PHE A 170 -5.38 7.91 -9.21
C PHE A 170 -5.05 9.34 -8.77
N ARG A 171 -4.83 9.54 -7.46
CA ARG A 171 -4.47 10.87 -6.93
C ARG A 171 -3.13 11.37 -7.48
N ARG A 172 -2.14 10.49 -7.66
CA ARG A 172 -0.83 10.86 -8.21
C ARG A 172 -0.91 11.29 -9.67
N VAL A 173 -1.77 10.64 -10.48
CA VAL A 173 -1.89 10.93 -11.92
C VAL A 173 -2.86 12.08 -12.19
N THR A 174 -4.00 12.13 -11.48
CA THR A 174 -5.06 13.12 -11.73
C THR A 174 -4.99 14.34 -10.80
N GLY A 175 -4.18 14.28 -9.74
CA GLY A 175 -4.09 15.34 -8.72
C GLY A 175 -5.25 15.36 -7.71
N GLN A 176 -6.29 14.53 -7.86
CA GLN A 176 -7.50 14.53 -7.05
C GLN A 176 -7.91 13.13 -6.62
N SER A 177 -8.79 13.01 -5.62
CA SER A 177 -9.32 11.71 -5.23
C SER A 177 -10.36 11.21 -6.23
N ILE A 178 -10.61 9.89 -6.24
CA ILE A 178 -11.70 9.29 -7.06
C ILE A 178 -13.07 9.90 -6.70
N VAL A 179 -13.29 10.17 -5.42
CA VAL A 179 -14.54 10.77 -4.93
C VAL A 179 -14.70 12.18 -5.48
N ASP A 180 -13.65 13.00 -5.41
CA ASP A 180 -13.67 14.36 -5.95
C ASP A 180 -13.87 14.34 -7.46
N TYR A 181 -13.24 13.44 -8.17
CA TYR A 181 -13.40 13.25 -9.62
C TYR A 181 -14.85 12.92 -9.98
N ILE A 182 -15.47 11.95 -9.30
CA ILE A 182 -16.87 11.55 -9.56
C ILE A 182 -17.81 12.70 -9.22
N ASN A 183 -17.60 13.38 -8.10
CA ASN A 183 -18.44 14.53 -7.71
C ASN A 183 -18.31 15.68 -8.71
N GLY A 184 -17.11 15.97 -9.21
CA GLY A 184 -16.90 16.91 -10.29
C GLY A 184 -17.71 16.57 -11.54
N ARG A 185 -17.69 15.29 -11.97
CA ARG A 185 -18.50 14.83 -13.12
C ARG A 185 -20.00 14.94 -12.89
N ARG A 186 -20.48 14.68 -11.66
CA ARG A 186 -21.89 14.86 -11.29
C ARG A 186 -22.30 16.32 -11.34
N ILE A 187 -21.46 17.22 -10.83
CA ILE A 187 -21.71 18.67 -10.86
C ILE A 187 -21.75 19.18 -12.30
N GLU A 188 -20.79 18.79 -13.15
CA GLU A 188 -20.78 19.14 -14.56
C GLU A 188 -22.02 18.64 -15.30
N ALA A 189 -22.52 17.45 -14.96
CA ALA A 189 -23.73 16.90 -15.54
C ALA A 189 -25.00 17.67 -15.07
N ALA A 190 -25.07 18.00 -13.77
CA ALA A 190 -26.13 18.77 -13.19
C ALA A 190 -26.19 20.19 -13.81
N GLN A 191 -25.06 20.86 -13.95
CA GLN A 191 -24.96 22.15 -14.61
C GLN A 191 -25.49 22.09 -16.04
N ARG A 192 -25.08 21.09 -16.82
CA ARG A 192 -25.56 20.89 -18.19
C ARG A 192 -27.08 20.66 -18.29
N LEU A 193 -27.63 19.92 -17.30
CA LEU A 193 -29.08 19.71 -17.25
C LEU A 193 -29.82 21.01 -16.94
N LEU A 194 -29.36 21.78 -15.97
CA LEU A 194 -29.96 23.08 -15.60
C LEU A 194 -29.86 24.11 -16.73
N GLU A 195 -28.78 24.11 -17.51
CA GLU A 195 -28.61 25.04 -18.65
C GLU A 195 -29.43 24.66 -19.87
N ARG A 196 -29.76 23.38 -20.06
CA ARG A 196 -30.41 22.88 -21.28
C ARG A 196 -31.86 22.48 -21.09
N THR A 197 -32.34 22.48 -19.88
CA THR A 197 -33.74 22.10 -19.56
C THR A 197 -34.36 23.11 -18.58
N GLU A 198 -35.67 23.14 -18.52
CA GLU A 198 -36.43 23.93 -17.53
C GLU A 198 -36.58 23.18 -16.19
N LEU A 199 -35.75 22.17 -15.93
CA LEU A 199 -35.76 21.41 -14.67
C LEU A 199 -35.30 22.30 -13.51
N ASN A 200 -36.00 22.22 -12.39
CA ASN A 200 -35.56 22.88 -11.16
C ASN A 200 -34.48 22.04 -10.44
N ILE A 201 -33.78 22.69 -9.49
CA ILE A 201 -32.66 22.05 -8.75
C ILE A 201 -33.08 20.75 -8.05
N SER A 202 -34.33 20.61 -7.64
CA SER A 202 -34.84 19.40 -6.97
C SER A 202 -35.10 18.22 -7.92
N ALA A 203 -35.15 18.49 -9.24
CA ALA A 203 -35.38 17.48 -10.27
C ALA A 203 -34.08 16.99 -10.96
N VAL A 204 -32.94 17.61 -10.68
CA VAL A 204 -31.60 17.29 -11.15
C VAL A 204 -30.84 16.51 -10.12
#